data_8c7841c855420511cc0a24ae25a3d53a
#
_entry.id   8c7841c855420511cc0a24ae25a3d53a
#
_cell.length_a   1.000
_cell.length_b   1.000
_cell.length_c   1.000
_cell.angle_alpha   90.00
_cell.angle_beta   90.00
_cell.angle_gamma   90.00
#
_symmetry.space_group_name_H-M   'P 1'
#
loop_
_entity.id
_entity.type
_entity.pdbx_description
1 polymer ?
#
loop_
_entity_poly.entity_id
_entity_poly.type
_entity_poly.pdbx_seq_one_letter_code
_entity_poly.pdbx_strand_id
1 'polypeptide(L)'
;MRLDKLQKKDYGKAIDFAVKGMHFDWYLNDGLLLELYGRYFLYMELCRATQVIAAYEGDTLTGVLLADFRGEKKVCCSFWKNLYVNFFSALQGVFAKGSVDVYDKANKEMFAEYSEKNFLDGEIIFLAADPNAKAKGIGTALLNELERREQGKNVYLYTDSGCTYQFYEHRGFTISGERNITLEIGGKSVPLICMFFTKQIKK
;
A
#
# COMPACT_ATOMS: atom_id res chain seq x y z
N MET A 1 -16.99 10.42 11.29
CA MET A 1 -15.63 10.12 10.77
C MET A 1 -14.96 11.43 10.39
N ARG A 2 -13.71 11.64 10.82
CA ARG A 2 -12.89 12.82 10.51
C ARG A 2 -11.67 12.37 9.72
N LEU A 3 -11.29 13.12 8.68
CA LEU A 3 -10.04 12.90 7.94
C LEU A 3 -8.99 13.89 8.43
N ASP A 4 -7.76 13.39 8.65
CA ASP A 4 -6.66 14.17 9.22
C ASP A 4 -5.30 13.58 8.83
N LYS A 5 -4.21 14.14 9.33
CA LYS A 5 -2.86 13.58 9.22
C LYS A 5 -2.71 12.37 10.15
N LEU A 6 -1.96 11.37 9.71
CA LEU A 6 -1.61 10.23 10.57
C LEU A 6 -0.74 10.71 11.75
N GLN A 7 -1.21 10.49 12.97
CA GLN A 7 -0.52 10.89 14.19
C GLN A 7 0.52 9.83 14.59
N LYS A 8 1.65 10.27 15.15
CA LYS A 8 2.73 9.35 15.56
C LYS A 8 2.29 8.29 16.57
N LYS A 9 1.37 8.67 17.49
CA LYS A 9 0.80 7.75 18.50
C LYS A 9 0.07 6.55 17.87
N ASP A 10 -0.43 6.72 16.62
CA ASP A 10 -1.24 5.73 15.93
C ASP A 10 -0.42 4.86 14.94
N TYR A 11 0.90 5.03 14.91
CA TYR A 11 1.77 4.23 14.03
C TYR A 11 1.67 2.73 14.34
N GLY A 12 1.54 2.35 15.62
CA GLY A 12 1.31 0.95 15.99
C GLY A 12 0.07 0.37 15.30
N LYS A 13 -1.05 1.09 15.37
CA LYS A 13 -2.28 0.66 14.70
C LYS A 13 -2.17 0.66 13.16
N ALA A 14 -1.44 1.61 12.59
CA ALA A 14 -1.16 1.62 11.15
C ALA A 14 -0.26 0.44 10.71
N ILE A 15 0.67 0.01 11.58
CA ILE A 15 1.46 -1.22 11.39
C ILE A 15 0.55 -2.45 11.39
N ASP A 16 -0.39 -2.55 12.33
CA ASP A 16 -1.37 -3.65 12.36
C ASP A 16 -2.22 -3.70 11.08
N PHE A 17 -2.57 -2.53 10.53
CA PHE A 17 -3.27 -2.47 9.24
C PHE A 17 -2.39 -2.96 8.09
N ALA A 18 -1.10 -2.61 8.09
CA ALA A 18 -0.16 -3.09 7.08
C ALA A 18 0.02 -4.60 7.16
N VAL A 19 0.23 -5.14 8.37
CA VAL A 19 0.39 -6.59 8.60
C VAL A 19 -0.81 -7.36 8.07
N LYS A 20 -2.03 -6.93 8.41
CA LYS A 20 -3.25 -7.62 8.00
C LYS A 20 -3.60 -7.37 6.53
N GLY A 21 -3.44 -6.14 6.06
CA GLY A 21 -3.83 -5.75 4.70
C GLY A 21 -2.89 -6.28 3.62
N MET A 22 -1.61 -6.52 3.98
CA MET A 22 -0.60 -7.07 3.07
C MET A 22 -0.33 -8.56 3.33
N HIS A 23 -1.11 -9.18 4.21
CA HIS A 23 -1.01 -10.61 4.55
C HIS A 23 0.40 -11.05 4.96
N PHE A 24 1.14 -10.22 5.70
CA PHE A 24 2.49 -10.57 6.15
C PHE A 24 2.51 -11.77 7.09
N ASP A 25 1.40 -12.05 7.77
CA ASP A 25 1.16 -13.23 8.57
C ASP A 25 1.19 -14.55 7.78
N TRP A 26 1.03 -14.50 6.46
CA TRP A 26 1.23 -15.67 5.61
C TRP A 26 2.70 -16.10 5.51
N TYR A 27 3.61 -15.12 5.63
CA TYR A 27 5.05 -15.30 5.43
C TYR A 27 5.83 -15.43 6.73
N LEU A 28 5.33 -14.82 7.81
CA LEU A 28 6.03 -14.70 9.08
C LEU A 28 5.13 -15.21 10.21
N ASN A 29 5.57 -16.30 10.87
CA ASN A 29 4.84 -16.90 12.00
C ASN A 29 5.29 -16.33 13.36
N ASP A 30 6.41 -15.61 13.43
CA ASP A 30 6.93 -15.00 14.65
C ASP A 30 6.35 -13.61 14.87
N GLY A 31 5.68 -13.39 15.99
CA GLY A 31 5.00 -12.13 16.29
C GLY A 31 5.95 -10.92 16.34
N LEU A 32 7.17 -11.10 16.84
CA LEU A 32 8.17 -10.02 16.90
C LEU A 32 8.69 -9.68 15.50
N LEU A 33 9.01 -10.69 14.70
CA LEU A 33 9.45 -10.48 13.31
C LEU A 33 8.35 -9.85 12.48
N LEU A 34 7.10 -10.24 12.69
CA LEU A 34 5.92 -9.68 12.01
C LEU A 34 5.75 -8.19 12.33
N GLU A 35 5.90 -7.79 13.61
CA GLU A 35 5.86 -6.38 14.01
C GLU A 35 7.02 -5.58 13.42
N LEU A 36 8.24 -6.11 13.47
CA LEU A 36 9.44 -5.45 12.92
C LEU A 36 9.31 -5.28 11.41
N TYR A 37 8.81 -6.28 10.69
CA TYR A 37 8.59 -6.21 9.26
C TYR A 37 7.46 -5.24 8.88
N GLY A 38 6.33 -5.28 9.60
CA GLY A 38 5.24 -4.33 9.41
C GLY A 38 5.68 -2.88 9.66
N ARG A 39 6.55 -2.65 10.66
CA ARG A 39 7.18 -1.35 10.93
C ARG A 39 8.11 -0.92 9.79
N TYR A 40 8.93 -1.84 9.29
CA TYR A 40 9.79 -1.60 8.14
C TYR A 40 8.96 -1.16 6.93
N PHE A 41 7.93 -1.92 6.58
CA PHE A 41 7.01 -1.59 5.49
C PHE A 41 6.39 -0.20 5.67
N LEU A 42 5.74 0.04 6.82
CA LEU A 42 5.10 1.34 7.06
C LEU A 42 6.09 2.51 6.97
N TYR A 43 7.30 2.38 7.52
CA TYR A 43 8.29 3.44 7.48
C TYR A 43 8.84 3.68 6.07
N MET A 44 9.06 2.61 5.32
CA MET A 44 9.45 2.68 3.92
C MET A 44 8.41 3.46 3.11
N GLU A 45 7.13 3.11 3.23
CA GLU A 45 6.07 3.75 2.49
C GLU A 45 5.80 5.18 2.97
N LEU A 46 5.90 5.47 4.26
CA LEU A 46 5.82 6.84 4.78
C LEU A 46 6.97 7.74 4.28
N CYS A 47 8.15 7.18 4.05
CA CYS A 47 9.29 7.96 3.53
C CYS A 47 9.14 8.29 2.05
N ARG A 48 8.44 7.46 1.26
CA ARG A 48 8.17 7.76 -0.15
C ARG A 48 6.86 8.54 -0.37
N ALA A 49 5.93 8.53 0.59
CA ALA A 49 4.63 9.15 0.43
C ALA A 49 4.69 10.68 0.34
N THR A 50 3.95 11.24 -0.63
CA THR A 50 3.66 12.67 -0.78
C THR A 50 2.28 13.01 -0.20
N GLN A 51 1.36 12.04 -0.18
CA GLN A 51 0.04 12.15 0.44
C GLN A 51 -0.12 11.10 1.53
N VAL A 52 -0.52 11.56 2.72
CA VAL A 52 -0.85 10.71 3.88
C VAL A 52 -2.19 11.19 4.43
N ILE A 53 -3.20 10.33 4.34
CA ILE A 53 -4.56 10.63 4.78
C ILE A 53 -4.97 9.57 5.79
N ALA A 54 -5.40 9.98 6.97
CA ALA A 54 -5.88 9.09 8.02
C ALA A 54 -7.34 9.39 8.35
N ALA A 55 -8.13 8.33 8.55
CA ALA A 55 -9.52 8.41 8.99
C ALA A 55 -9.61 8.10 10.48
N TYR A 56 -10.38 8.89 11.21
CA TYR A 56 -10.58 8.78 12.65
C TYR A 56 -12.06 8.70 13.00
N GLU A 57 -12.38 7.85 13.98
CA GLU A 57 -13.66 7.83 14.69
C GLU A 57 -13.38 8.24 16.15
N GLY A 58 -13.78 9.47 16.51
CA GLY A 58 -13.25 10.10 17.72
C GLY A 58 -11.73 10.27 17.63
N ASP A 59 -11.00 9.70 18.60
CA ASP A 59 -9.54 9.68 18.63
C ASP A 59 -8.92 8.37 18.12
N THR A 60 -9.75 7.44 17.64
CA THR A 60 -9.30 6.14 17.18
C THR A 60 -9.04 6.18 15.67
N LEU A 61 -7.83 5.77 15.25
CA LEU A 61 -7.50 5.56 13.84
C LEU A 61 -8.34 4.41 13.28
N THR A 62 -9.03 4.62 12.17
CA THR A 62 -9.90 3.63 11.53
C THR A 62 -9.51 3.31 10.09
N GLY A 63 -8.60 4.07 9.52
CA GLY A 63 -8.06 3.79 8.18
C GLY A 63 -6.94 4.74 7.82
N VAL A 64 -6.15 4.34 6.83
CA VAL A 64 -5.04 5.13 6.32
C VAL A 64 -4.88 4.91 4.81
N LEU A 65 -4.52 5.99 4.11
CA LEU A 65 -4.15 5.97 2.70
C LEU A 65 -2.79 6.67 2.56
N LEU A 66 -1.87 6.02 1.84
CA LEU A 66 -0.58 6.56 1.43
C LEU A 66 -0.53 6.60 -0.09
N ALA A 67 -0.04 7.70 -0.66
CA ALA A 67 0.18 7.81 -2.09
C ALA A 67 1.46 8.60 -2.38
N ASP A 68 2.06 8.32 -3.53
CA ASP A 68 3.27 8.99 -4.02
C ASP A 68 3.02 9.63 -5.39
N PHE A 69 3.08 10.95 -5.47
CA PHE A 69 2.91 11.72 -6.70
C PHE A 69 4.23 12.32 -7.16
N ARG A 70 4.46 12.25 -8.46
CA ARG A 70 5.67 12.79 -9.09
C ARG A 70 5.76 14.30 -8.88
N GLY A 71 6.95 14.75 -8.46
CA GLY A 71 7.23 16.19 -8.27
C GLY A 71 6.71 16.78 -6.98
N GLU A 72 5.98 16.04 -6.16
CA GLU A 72 5.51 16.49 -4.86
C GLU A 72 6.51 16.21 -3.74
N LYS A 73 6.43 17.03 -2.67
CA LYS A 73 7.32 16.88 -1.51
C LYS A 73 6.88 15.72 -0.62
N LYS A 74 7.86 14.90 -0.20
CA LYS A 74 7.61 13.85 0.80
C LYS A 74 7.19 14.46 2.14
N VAL A 75 6.10 13.94 2.73
CA VAL A 75 5.48 14.57 3.91
C VAL A 75 5.90 13.98 5.25
N CYS A 76 6.33 12.72 5.28
CA CYS A 76 6.58 11.98 6.52
C CYS A 76 7.98 11.39 6.67
N CYS A 77 8.91 11.72 5.78
CA CYS A 77 10.28 11.20 5.87
C CYS A 77 11.04 11.84 7.02
N SER A 78 11.82 11.05 7.75
CA SER A 78 12.72 11.51 8.81
C SER A 78 14.00 10.68 8.82
N PHE A 79 15.08 11.26 9.32
CA PHE A 79 16.39 10.59 9.44
C PHE A 79 16.28 9.22 10.13
N TRP A 80 15.57 9.14 11.25
CA TRP A 80 15.41 7.89 12.02
C TRP A 80 14.63 6.81 11.26
N LYS A 81 13.59 7.19 10.51
CA LYS A 81 12.86 6.23 9.67
C LYS A 81 13.75 5.72 8.54
N ASN A 82 14.48 6.59 7.85
CA ASN A 82 15.43 6.18 6.82
C ASN A 82 16.51 5.25 7.36
N LEU A 83 17.07 5.57 8.53
CA LEU A 83 18.06 4.71 9.17
C LEU A 83 17.49 3.32 9.47
N TYR A 84 16.29 3.25 10.01
CA TYR A 84 15.60 1.98 10.28
C TYR A 84 15.36 1.19 8.98
N VAL A 85 14.85 1.85 7.94
CA VAL A 85 14.59 1.22 6.64
C VAL A 85 15.87 0.69 6.01
N ASN A 86 16.95 1.49 5.99
CA ASN A 86 18.24 1.06 5.44
C ASN A 86 18.85 -0.12 6.20
N PHE A 87 18.78 -0.10 7.54
CA PHE A 87 19.25 -1.20 8.37
C PHE A 87 18.47 -2.48 8.09
N PHE A 88 17.14 -2.40 8.04
CA PHE A 88 16.30 -3.57 7.81
C PHE A 88 16.42 -4.11 6.38
N SER A 89 16.55 -3.23 5.37
CA SER A 89 16.81 -3.64 3.98
C SER A 89 18.12 -4.41 3.84
N ALA A 90 19.17 -3.98 4.54
CA ALA A 90 20.45 -4.69 4.54
C ALA A 90 20.32 -6.10 5.14
N LEU A 91 19.52 -6.26 6.20
CA LEU A 91 19.23 -7.58 6.79
C LEU A 91 18.42 -8.47 5.84
N GLN A 92 17.40 -7.92 5.17
CA GLN A 92 16.56 -8.69 4.23
C GLN A 92 17.38 -9.24 3.05
N GLY A 93 18.34 -8.50 2.53
CA GLY A 93 19.23 -8.95 1.46
C GLY A 93 19.99 -10.24 1.81
N VAL A 94 20.10 -10.55 3.11
CA VAL A 94 20.75 -11.77 3.63
C VAL A 94 19.73 -12.91 3.83
N PHE A 95 18.46 -12.62 4.16
CA PHE A 95 17.51 -13.64 4.65
C PHE A 95 16.29 -13.90 3.75
N ALA A 96 15.92 -13.01 2.84
CA ALA A 96 14.70 -13.12 2.04
C ALA A 96 14.96 -13.11 0.54
N LYS A 97 15.34 -14.25 -0.03
CA LYS A 97 15.39 -14.44 -1.49
C LYS A 97 14.26 -15.37 -1.92
N GLY A 98 13.41 -14.93 -2.84
CA GLY A 98 12.48 -15.81 -3.56
C GLY A 98 11.11 -15.22 -3.87
N SER A 99 10.16 -15.24 -2.94
CA SER A 99 8.73 -14.92 -3.24
C SER A 99 8.47 -13.43 -3.47
N VAL A 100 9.18 -12.54 -2.79
CA VAL A 100 9.07 -11.07 -2.98
C VAL A 100 9.52 -10.68 -4.39
N ASP A 101 10.58 -11.34 -4.89
CA ASP A 101 11.12 -11.05 -6.23
C ASP A 101 10.12 -11.36 -7.36
N VAL A 102 9.29 -12.40 -7.20
CA VAL A 102 8.29 -12.79 -8.21
C VAL A 102 7.17 -11.77 -8.29
N TYR A 103 6.66 -11.31 -7.13
CA TYR A 103 5.62 -10.30 -7.06
C TYR A 103 6.11 -8.95 -7.61
N ASP A 104 7.27 -8.50 -7.17
CA ASP A 104 7.90 -7.27 -7.64
C ASP A 104 8.19 -7.28 -9.13
N LYS A 105 8.63 -8.42 -9.67
CA LYS A 105 8.87 -8.60 -11.09
C LYS A 105 7.58 -8.43 -11.90
N ALA A 106 6.51 -9.10 -11.49
CA ALA A 106 5.20 -9.00 -12.13
C ALA A 106 4.70 -7.54 -12.16
N ASN A 107 4.81 -6.83 -11.03
CA ASN A 107 4.41 -5.43 -10.93
C ASN A 107 5.24 -4.52 -11.83
N LYS A 108 6.56 -4.69 -11.87
CA LYS A 108 7.47 -3.92 -12.72
C LYS A 108 7.20 -4.13 -14.22
N GLU A 109 6.91 -5.37 -14.63
CA GLU A 109 6.55 -5.69 -16.02
C GLU A 109 5.25 -5.01 -16.43
N MET A 110 4.18 -5.13 -15.62
CA MET A 110 2.90 -4.49 -15.90
C MET A 110 3.02 -2.96 -15.98
N PHE A 111 3.79 -2.37 -15.06
CA PHE A 111 4.06 -0.93 -15.08
C PHE A 111 4.82 -0.51 -16.34
N ALA A 112 5.87 -1.22 -16.70
CA ALA A 112 6.69 -0.90 -17.88
C ALA A 112 5.84 -0.93 -19.14
N GLU A 113 5.08 -2.00 -19.37
CA GLU A 113 4.20 -2.15 -20.53
C GLU A 113 3.15 -1.01 -20.64
N TYR A 114 2.54 -0.65 -19.51
CA TYR A 114 1.52 0.41 -19.51
C TYR A 114 2.13 1.79 -19.70
N SER A 115 3.27 2.06 -19.04
CA SER A 115 3.92 3.38 -19.06
C SER A 115 4.61 3.72 -20.40
N GLU A 116 4.80 2.75 -21.30
CA GLU A 116 5.28 3.03 -22.67
C GLU A 116 4.33 3.96 -23.46
N LYS A 117 3.03 3.88 -23.19
CA LYS A 117 2.00 4.60 -23.96
C LYS A 117 1.19 5.57 -23.09
N ASN A 118 1.34 5.54 -21.80
CA ASN A 118 0.51 6.28 -20.86
C ASN A 118 1.37 6.99 -19.83
N PHE A 119 1.04 8.23 -19.54
CA PHE A 119 1.67 8.97 -18.45
C PHE A 119 0.93 8.73 -17.15
N LEU A 120 1.68 8.43 -16.09
CA LEU A 120 1.19 8.18 -14.75
C LEU A 120 1.76 9.21 -13.79
N ASP A 121 0.90 9.90 -13.07
CA ASP A 121 1.25 10.98 -12.14
C ASP A 121 1.60 10.47 -10.75
N GLY A 122 0.92 9.41 -10.29
CA GLY A 122 1.11 8.93 -8.93
C GLY A 122 0.63 7.51 -8.68
N GLU A 123 1.16 6.92 -7.61
CA GLU A 123 0.82 5.59 -7.11
C GLU A 123 0.03 5.69 -5.81
N ILE A 124 -1.06 4.96 -5.69
CA ILE A 124 -1.68 4.66 -4.40
C ILE A 124 -0.93 3.47 -3.81
N ILE A 125 -0.05 3.76 -2.85
CA ILE A 125 0.90 2.79 -2.29
C ILE A 125 0.21 1.84 -1.32
N PHE A 126 -0.68 2.39 -0.50
CA PHE A 126 -1.30 1.66 0.59
C PHE A 126 -2.67 2.25 0.92
N LEU A 127 -3.67 1.41 1.02
CA LEU A 127 -5.00 1.77 1.50
C LEU A 127 -5.51 0.65 2.41
N ALA A 128 -5.73 0.98 3.66
CA ALA A 128 -6.29 0.03 4.62
C ALA A 128 -7.33 0.70 5.52
N ALA A 129 -8.34 -0.08 5.90
CA ALA A 129 -9.38 0.31 6.83
C ALA A 129 -9.57 -0.77 7.90
N ASP A 130 -9.88 -0.37 9.12
CA ASP A 130 -10.18 -1.28 10.22
C ASP A 130 -11.48 -2.06 9.91
N PRO A 131 -11.44 -3.38 9.74
CA PRO A 131 -12.65 -4.16 9.46
C PRO A 131 -13.66 -4.12 10.61
N ASN A 132 -13.20 -3.80 11.83
CA ASN A 132 -14.01 -3.72 13.05
C ASN A 132 -14.53 -2.31 13.34
N ALA A 133 -14.22 -1.31 12.50
CA ALA A 133 -14.73 0.05 12.68
C ALA A 133 -16.25 0.09 12.56
N LYS A 134 -16.89 0.90 13.41
CA LYS A 134 -18.34 1.13 13.34
C LYS A 134 -18.73 1.89 12.09
N ALA A 135 -17.93 2.89 11.70
CA ALA A 135 -18.14 3.64 10.48
C ALA A 135 -17.96 2.75 9.25
N LYS A 136 -18.88 2.87 8.31
CA LYS A 136 -18.79 2.23 6.99
C LYS A 136 -18.22 3.20 5.95
N GLY A 137 -17.65 2.66 4.87
CA GLY A 137 -17.15 3.46 3.76
C GLY A 137 -15.86 4.22 4.04
N ILE A 138 -15.05 3.78 5.01
CA ILE A 138 -13.78 4.42 5.38
C ILE A 138 -12.84 4.49 4.18
N GLY A 139 -12.62 3.37 3.49
CA GLY A 139 -11.78 3.32 2.29
C GLY A 139 -12.29 4.26 1.18
N THR A 140 -13.62 4.36 1.02
CA THR A 140 -14.25 5.30 0.10
C THR A 140 -13.95 6.75 0.45
N ALA A 141 -14.06 7.10 1.72
CA ALA A 141 -13.80 8.48 2.17
C ALA A 141 -12.33 8.87 2.01
N LEU A 142 -11.41 7.95 2.30
CA LEU A 142 -9.97 8.15 2.10
C LEU A 142 -9.66 8.36 0.61
N LEU A 143 -10.22 7.53 -0.26
CA LEU A 143 -10.00 7.63 -1.71
C LEU A 143 -10.62 8.91 -2.28
N ASN A 144 -11.85 9.26 -1.89
CA ASN A 144 -12.50 10.50 -2.33
C ASN A 144 -11.69 11.75 -1.90
N GLU A 145 -11.07 11.73 -0.73
CA GLU A 145 -10.22 12.85 -0.28
C GLU A 145 -8.94 12.93 -1.11
N LEU A 146 -8.33 11.78 -1.45
CA LEU A 146 -7.20 11.75 -2.37
C LEU A 146 -7.59 12.32 -3.74
N GLU A 147 -8.70 11.87 -4.31
CA GLU A 147 -9.21 12.33 -5.60
C GLU A 147 -9.52 13.84 -5.60
N ARG A 148 -10.04 14.37 -4.48
CA ARG A 148 -10.27 15.80 -4.31
C ARG A 148 -8.97 16.61 -4.33
N ARG A 149 -7.88 16.07 -3.79
CA ARG A 149 -6.55 16.74 -3.79
C ARG A 149 -5.87 16.67 -5.14
N GLU A 150 -6.03 15.57 -5.86
CA GLU A 150 -5.23 15.20 -7.01
C GLU A 150 -6.03 15.22 -8.32
N GLN A 151 -6.96 16.16 -8.47
CA GLN A 151 -7.85 16.28 -9.62
C GLN A 151 -7.08 16.38 -10.95
N GLY A 152 -7.56 15.66 -11.95
CA GLY A 152 -7.00 15.62 -13.30
C GLY A 152 -5.78 14.72 -13.47
N LYS A 153 -5.28 14.09 -12.41
CA LYS A 153 -4.11 13.21 -12.46
C LYS A 153 -4.47 11.77 -12.82
N ASN A 154 -3.53 11.07 -13.43
CA ASN A 154 -3.59 9.63 -13.72
C ASN A 154 -2.89 8.88 -12.59
N VAL A 155 -3.63 8.04 -11.90
CA VAL A 155 -3.13 7.25 -10.76
C VAL A 155 -3.18 5.77 -11.05
N TYR A 156 -2.29 5.04 -10.38
CA TYR A 156 -2.27 3.58 -10.44
C TYR A 156 -2.08 2.97 -9.06
N LEU A 157 -2.34 1.68 -8.97
CA LEU A 157 -2.04 0.86 -7.80
C LEU A 157 -1.79 -0.59 -8.22
N TYR A 158 -1.12 -1.32 -7.35
CA TYR A 158 -0.97 -2.77 -7.43
C TYR A 158 -1.84 -3.45 -6.37
N THR A 159 -2.42 -4.56 -6.73
CA THR A 159 -3.15 -5.44 -5.82
C THR A 159 -3.12 -6.87 -6.36
N ASP A 160 -3.74 -7.80 -5.66
CA ASP A 160 -3.83 -9.18 -6.11
C ASP A 160 -5.16 -9.83 -5.72
N SER A 161 -5.36 -11.07 -6.20
CA SER A 161 -6.59 -11.83 -5.96
C SER A 161 -6.80 -12.26 -4.51
N GLY A 162 -5.81 -12.13 -3.63
CA GLY A 162 -5.95 -12.34 -2.18
C GLY A 162 -6.54 -11.13 -1.45
N CYS A 163 -6.57 -9.96 -2.10
CA CYS A 163 -7.09 -8.71 -1.55
C CYS A 163 -8.52 -8.42 -2.03
N THR A 164 -9.16 -7.40 -1.44
CA THR A 164 -10.51 -6.94 -1.85
C THR A 164 -10.40 -6.02 -3.07
N TYR A 165 -9.87 -6.51 -4.19
CA TYR A 165 -9.61 -5.71 -5.41
C TYR A 165 -10.88 -5.16 -6.06
N GLN A 166 -12.03 -5.83 -5.91
CA GLN A 166 -13.34 -5.37 -6.42
C GLN A 166 -13.73 -3.99 -5.87
N PHE A 167 -13.17 -3.61 -4.71
CA PHE A 167 -13.34 -2.26 -4.18
C PHE A 167 -12.87 -1.20 -5.19
N TYR A 168 -11.74 -1.41 -5.86
CA TYR A 168 -11.19 -0.47 -6.82
C TYR A 168 -12.02 -0.43 -8.10
N GLU A 169 -12.53 -1.55 -8.59
CA GLU A 169 -13.46 -1.59 -9.74
C GLU A 169 -14.71 -0.75 -9.47
N HIS A 170 -15.32 -0.94 -8.28
CA HIS A 170 -16.48 -0.14 -7.86
C HIS A 170 -16.15 1.36 -7.66
N ARG A 171 -14.89 1.74 -7.59
CA ARG A 171 -14.40 3.13 -7.51
C ARG A 171 -13.97 3.67 -8.87
N GLY A 172 -14.22 2.94 -9.95
CA GLY A 172 -13.94 3.37 -11.32
C GLY A 172 -12.48 3.25 -11.73
N PHE A 173 -11.72 2.40 -11.05
CA PHE A 173 -10.43 1.94 -11.54
C PHE A 173 -10.64 0.84 -12.59
N THR A 174 -9.75 0.80 -13.56
CA THR A 174 -9.73 -0.21 -14.62
C THR A 174 -8.50 -1.10 -14.47
N ILE A 175 -8.67 -2.41 -14.61
CA ILE A 175 -7.55 -3.35 -14.71
C ILE A 175 -6.81 -3.07 -16.02
N SER A 176 -5.56 -2.68 -15.91
CA SER A 176 -4.68 -2.30 -17.02
C SER A 176 -3.53 -3.28 -17.24
N GLY A 177 -3.40 -4.26 -16.37
CA GLY A 177 -2.47 -5.37 -16.48
C GLY A 177 -2.77 -6.47 -15.48
N GLU A 178 -2.50 -7.71 -15.87
CA GLU A 178 -2.64 -8.89 -15.00
C GLU A 178 -1.47 -9.84 -15.22
N ARG A 179 -1.02 -10.48 -14.13
CA ARG A 179 0.00 -11.55 -14.17
C ARG A 179 -0.36 -12.65 -13.19
N ASN A 180 -0.39 -13.88 -13.69
CA ASN A 180 -0.47 -15.06 -12.84
C ASN A 180 0.90 -15.35 -12.27
N ILE A 181 0.99 -15.45 -10.95
CA ILE A 181 2.20 -15.83 -10.23
C ILE A 181 1.90 -16.98 -9.27
N THR A 182 2.95 -17.63 -8.83
CA THR A 182 2.88 -18.60 -7.74
C THR A 182 3.88 -18.21 -6.69
N LEU A 183 3.40 -18.05 -5.45
CA LEU A 183 4.24 -17.75 -4.30
C LEU A 183 4.49 -19.03 -3.51
N GLU A 184 5.74 -19.25 -3.11
CA GLU A 184 6.09 -20.34 -2.21
C GLU A 184 6.06 -19.80 -0.76
N ILE A 185 5.03 -20.20 -0.01
CA ILE A 185 4.76 -19.72 1.36
C ILE A 185 4.68 -20.91 2.31
N GLY A 186 5.61 -20.98 3.27
CA GLY A 186 5.61 -22.05 4.25
C GLY A 186 5.66 -23.47 3.64
N GLY A 187 6.32 -23.62 2.49
CA GLY A 187 6.40 -24.89 1.76
C GLY A 187 5.13 -25.24 0.96
N LYS A 188 4.23 -24.28 0.77
CA LYS A 188 3.01 -24.41 -0.06
C LYS A 188 3.08 -23.45 -1.23
N SER A 189 2.69 -23.93 -2.41
CA SER A 189 2.53 -23.10 -3.61
C SER A 189 1.15 -22.43 -3.58
N VAL A 190 1.14 -21.10 -3.52
CA VAL A 190 -0.09 -20.28 -3.49
C VAL A 190 -0.19 -19.53 -4.82
N PRO A 191 -1.17 -19.88 -5.69
CA PRO A 191 -1.39 -19.14 -6.92
C PRO A 191 -2.08 -17.81 -6.61
N LEU A 192 -1.58 -16.72 -7.21
CA LEU A 192 -2.15 -15.38 -7.14
C LEU A 192 -2.23 -14.75 -8.52
N ILE A 193 -3.20 -13.86 -8.70
CA ILE A 193 -3.30 -12.98 -9.86
C ILE A 193 -2.89 -11.60 -9.38
N CYS A 194 -1.71 -11.12 -9.78
CA CYS A 194 -1.30 -9.73 -9.60
C CYS A 194 -2.05 -8.86 -10.60
N MET A 195 -2.56 -7.72 -10.15
CA MET A 195 -3.34 -6.77 -10.94
C MET A 195 -2.74 -5.38 -10.84
N PHE A 196 -2.67 -4.73 -11.99
CA PHE A 196 -2.30 -3.33 -12.13
C PHE A 196 -3.54 -2.51 -12.49
N PHE A 197 -3.99 -1.68 -11.57
CA PHE A 197 -5.15 -0.83 -11.74
C PHE A 197 -4.75 0.60 -12.07
N THR A 198 -5.50 1.24 -12.96
CA THR A 198 -5.32 2.66 -13.29
C THR A 198 -6.63 3.42 -13.24
N LYS A 199 -6.55 4.73 -12.98
CA LYS A 199 -7.69 5.63 -13.01
C LYS A 199 -7.24 7.04 -13.37
N GLN A 200 -8.02 7.73 -14.23
CA GLN A 200 -7.93 9.17 -14.37
C GLN A 200 -8.90 9.83 -13.38
N ILE A 201 -8.34 10.60 -12.44
CA ILE A 201 -9.12 11.36 -11.47
C ILE A 201 -9.80 12.53 -12.23
N LYS A 202 -11.11 12.61 -12.10
CA LYS A 202 -11.87 13.69 -12.75
C LYS A 202 -11.46 15.07 -12.21
N LYS A 203 -11.57 16.08 -13.07
CA LYS A 203 -11.42 17.50 -12.69
C LYS A 203 -12.63 17.99 -11.92
#